data_d145e04c6a607466bc79f7a15e3c1b41
#
_entry.id   d145e04c6a607466bc79f7a15e3c1b41
#
_cell.length_a   1.000
_cell.length_b   1.000
_cell.length_c   1.000
_cell.angle_alpha   90.00
_cell.angle_beta   90.00
_cell.angle_gamma   90.00
#
_symmetry.space_group_name_H-M   'P 1'
#
loop_
_entity.id
_entity.type
_entity.pdbx_description
1 polymer ?
#
loop_
_entity_poly.entity_id
_entity_poly.type
_entity_poly.pdbx_seq_one_letter_code
_entity_poly.pdbx_strand_id
1 'polypeptide(L)'
;KKRLLTLASVSHAEYIDFKAVEPYVDFVNVMAYDIAVPPRHHAALYPSGMTSGMCGDEAVNRHIKAGIPARKLVLGMPFYGRGGKDPGGFCDYSKLVTLKEYTPQWDDEAKAPYLVDGDGRMVYTYETPRSIACKCEYIKQRGLLGAMYWEYGSDDSAGTLRKAVYKGIFGE
;
A
#
# COMPACT_ATOMS: atom_id res chain seq x y z
N LYS A 1 -15.22 26.25 10.24
CA LYS A 1 -14.72 25.13 9.42
C LYS A 1 -15.16 23.83 10.11
N LYS A 2 -15.79 22.90 9.38
CA LYS A 2 -16.09 21.55 9.88
C LYS A 2 -14.75 20.82 10.09
N ARG A 3 -14.53 20.28 11.29
CA ARG A 3 -13.37 19.43 11.58
C ARG A 3 -13.72 18.00 11.15
N LEU A 4 -12.74 17.28 10.61
CA LEU A 4 -12.86 15.86 10.26
C LEU A 4 -12.39 15.01 11.43
N LEU A 5 -13.10 13.92 11.70
CA LEU A 5 -12.67 12.84 12.57
C LEU A 5 -12.32 11.64 11.72
N THR A 6 -11.07 11.24 11.74
CA THR A 6 -10.56 10.12 10.94
C THR A 6 -9.78 9.16 11.81
N LEU A 7 -9.62 7.93 11.35
CA LEU A 7 -8.77 6.95 12.00
C LEU A 7 -7.91 6.19 10.99
N ALA A 8 -6.82 5.59 11.45
CA ALA A 8 -6.02 4.65 10.71
C ALA A 8 -6.24 3.24 11.29
N SER A 9 -6.37 2.26 10.41
CA SER A 9 -6.67 0.88 10.78
C SER A 9 -5.71 -0.08 10.12
N VAL A 10 -5.32 -1.13 10.84
CA VAL A 10 -4.50 -2.23 10.31
C VAL A 10 -5.26 -3.01 9.24
N SER A 11 -4.54 -3.66 8.33
CA SER A 11 -5.09 -4.39 7.18
C SER A 11 -6.15 -5.45 7.54
N HIS A 12 -6.07 -6.03 8.75
CA HIS A 12 -6.98 -7.09 9.20
C HIS A 12 -8.35 -6.61 9.66
N ALA A 13 -8.58 -5.29 9.79
CA ALA A 13 -9.80 -4.68 10.36
C ALA A 13 -10.10 -5.17 11.78
N GLU A 14 -9.05 -5.27 12.60
CA GLU A 14 -9.13 -5.74 14.00
C GLU A 14 -9.08 -4.56 14.98
N TYR A 15 -9.36 -4.84 16.26
CA TYR A 15 -9.25 -3.94 17.41
C TYR A 15 -10.29 -2.79 17.48
N ILE A 16 -11.16 -2.65 16.48
CA ILE A 16 -12.14 -1.57 16.40
C ILE A 16 -13.52 -2.16 16.08
N ASP A 17 -14.53 -1.80 16.84
CA ASP A 17 -15.91 -2.02 16.44
C ASP A 17 -16.31 -1.00 15.37
N PHE A 18 -16.08 -1.36 14.12
CA PHE A 18 -16.32 -0.47 12.99
C PHE A 18 -17.79 -0.10 12.80
N LYS A 19 -18.74 -0.98 13.17
CA LYS A 19 -20.15 -0.64 13.12
C LYS A 19 -20.50 0.45 14.12
N ALA A 20 -19.92 0.40 15.32
CA ALA A 20 -20.16 1.39 16.35
C ALA A 20 -19.52 2.75 16.02
N VAL A 21 -18.33 2.78 15.37
CA VAL A 21 -17.61 4.03 15.09
C VAL A 21 -17.99 4.65 13.74
N GLU A 22 -18.55 3.89 12.79
CA GLU A 22 -18.87 4.36 11.43
C GLU A 22 -19.67 5.67 11.41
N PRO A 23 -20.72 5.87 12.23
CA PRO A 23 -21.50 7.12 12.22
C PRO A 23 -20.72 8.36 12.63
N TYR A 24 -19.63 8.20 13.36
CA TYR A 24 -18.85 9.30 13.94
C TYR A 24 -17.61 9.67 13.14
N VAL A 25 -17.09 8.77 12.29
CA VAL A 25 -15.88 9.02 11.49
C VAL A 25 -16.24 9.49 10.08
N ASP A 26 -15.46 10.46 9.60
CA ASP A 26 -15.58 10.93 8.22
C ASP A 26 -14.98 9.92 7.25
N PHE A 27 -13.81 9.33 7.58
CA PHE A 27 -13.19 8.24 6.82
C PHE A 27 -12.17 7.42 7.62
N VAL A 28 -11.81 6.26 7.07
CA VAL A 28 -10.85 5.32 7.63
C VAL A 28 -9.69 5.13 6.65
N ASN A 29 -8.46 5.41 7.11
CA ASN A 29 -7.23 5.10 6.39
C ASN A 29 -6.87 3.63 6.62
N VAL A 30 -6.95 2.82 5.59
CA VAL A 30 -6.58 1.40 5.63
C VAL A 30 -5.08 1.29 5.40
N MET A 31 -4.32 0.92 6.43
CA MET A 31 -2.88 0.68 6.35
C MET A 31 -2.62 -0.67 5.67
N ALA A 32 -2.82 -0.73 4.33
CA ALA A 32 -2.67 -1.92 3.50
C ALA A 32 -1.19 -2.18 3.14
N TYR A 33 -0.32 -2.10 4.14
CA TYR A 33 1.11 -2.29 4.03
C TYR A 33 1.67 -2.88 5.34
N ASP A 34 2.96 -3.21 5.37
CA ASP A 34 3.60 -3.95 6.46
C ASP A 34 2.96 -5.32 6.73
N ILE A 35 2.35 -5.90 5.70
CA ILE A 35 1.62 -7.16 5.78
C ILE A 35 2.59 -8.35 5.94
N ALA A 36 3.74 -8.29 5.27
CA ALA A 36 4.77 -9.31 5.29
C ALA A 36 6.16 -8.71 5.00
N VAL A 37 7.17 -9.56 4.95
CA VAL A 37 8.55 -9.23 4.54
C VAL A 37 9.03 -10.25 3.53
N PRO A 38 10.11 -10.00 2.75
CA PRO A 38 10.66 -11.01 1.84
C PRO A 38 10.79 -12.41 2.49
N PRO A 39 10.43 -13.46 1.79
CA PRO A 39 10.12 -13.54 0.36
C PRO A 39 8.65 -13.26 -0.01
N ARG A 40 7.93 -12.48 0.77
CA ARG A 40 6.54 -12.11 0.51
C ARG A 40 6.38 -10.60 0.37
N HIS A 41 5.36 -10.18 -0.38
CA HIS A 41 5.03 -8.76 -0.55
C HIS A 41 4.47 -8.15 0.73
N HIS A 42 4.95 -6.94 1.09
CA HIS A 42 4.40 -6.20 2.23
C HIS A 42 3.18 -5.33 1.88
N ALA A 43 2.94 -5.07 0.59
CA ALA A 43 1.88 -4.17 0.15
C ALA A 43 1.28 -4.59 -1.22
N ALA A 44 1.15 -5.91 -1.47
CA ALA A 44 0.48 -6.43 -2.66
C ALA A 44 -0.95 -5.90 -2.79
N LEU A 45 -1.40 -5.62 -4.02
CA LEU A 45 -2.81 -5.26 -4.25
C LEU A 45 -3.71 -6.49 -4.25
N TYR A 46 -3.30 -7.56 -4.91
CA TYR A 46 -4.04 -8.82 -5.03
C TYR A 46 -3.26 -10.03 -4.51
N PRO A 47 -3.93 -11.17 -4.26
CA PRO A 47 -3.24 -12.38 -3.85
C PRO A 47 -2.37 -12.93 -4.98
N SER A 48 -1.24 -13.54 -4.62
CA SER A 48 -0.35 -14.32 -5.49
C SER A 48 0.37 -15.40 -4.69
N GLY A 49 1.20 -16.19 -5.34
CA GLY A 49 2.11 -17.13 -4.67
C GLY A 49 3.10 -16.44 -3.70
N MET A 50 3.32 -15.12 -3.86
CA MET A 50 4.20 -14.32 -3.01
C MET A 50 3.46 -13.43 -2.00
N THR A 51 2.22 -13.75 -1.64
CA THR A 51 1.46 -13.08 -0.56
C THR A 51 1.28 -13.99 0.65
N SER A 52 0.95 -13.41 1.79
CA SER A 52 0.75 -14.13 3.07
C SER A 52 -0.73 -14.40 3.39
N GLY A 53 -1.61 -14.39 2.36
CA GLY A 53 -3.06 -14.50 2.56
C GLY A 53 -3.75 -13.17 2.86
N MET A 54 -2.98 -12.08 3.00
CA MET A 54 -3.46 -10.70 3.13
C MET A 54 -2.90 -9.85 1.99
N CYS A 55 -3.72 -8.96 1.46
CA CYS A 55 -3.34 -7.99 0.42
C CYS A 55 -4.27 -6.76 0.50
N GLY A 56 -4.07 -5.78 -0.35
CA GLY A 56 -4.89 -4.55 -0.36
C GLY A 56 -6.37 -4.81 -0.60
N ASP A 57 -6.71 -5.68 -1.55
CA ASP A 57 -8.11 -6.05 -1.83
C ASP A 57 -8.77 -6.75 -0.64
N GLU A 58 -8.08 -7.71 -0.03
CA GLU A 58 -8.60 -8.39 1.17
C GLU A 58 -8.76 -7.43 2.35
N ALA A 59 -7.82 -6.50 2.54
CA ALA A 59 -7.92 -5.48 3.59
C ALA A 59 -9.17 -4.60 3.39
N VAL A 60 -9.42 -4.12 2.17
CA VAL A 60 -10.63 -3.35 1.84
C VAL A 60 -11.90 -4.18 2.09
N ASN A 61 -11.94 -5.43 1.63
CA ASN A 61 -13.10 -6.32 1.80
C ASN A 61 -13.41 -6.57 3.28
N ARG A 62 -12.38 -6.74 4.12
CA ARG A 62 -12.55 -6.90 5.58
C ARG A 62 -13.14 -5.66 6.24
N HIS A 63 -12.69 -4.46 5.88
CA HIS A 63 -13.26 -3.21 6.41
C HIS A 63 -14.71 -3.01 5.98
N ILE A 64 -15.06 -3.33 4.72
CA ILE A 64 -16.45 -3.29 4.24
C ILE A 64 -17.31 -4.28 5.03
N LYS A 65 -16.84 -5.52 5.21
CA LYS A 65 -17.54 -6.55 6.00
C LYS A 65 -17.68 -6.14 7.46
N ALA A 66 -16.70 -5.43 8.00
CA ALA A 66 -16.72 -4.90 9.37
C ALA A 66 -17.68 -3.72 9.56
N GLY A 67 -18.22 -3.13 8.47
CA GLY A 67 -19.26 -2.12 8.53
C GLY A 67 -18.91 -0.73 8.01
N ILE A 68 -17.70 -0.53 7.47
CA ILE A 68 -17.32 0.75 6.85
C ILE A 68 -17.68 0.72 5.35
N PRO A 69 -18.53 1.63 4.85
CA PRO A 69 -18.83 1.68 3.42
C PRO A 69 -17.61 2.10 2.59
N ALA A 70 -17.48 1.55 1.38
CA ALA A 70 -16.35 1.81 0.49
C ALA A 70 -16.03 3.31 0.34
N ARG A 71 -17.06 4.16 0.20
CA ARG A 71 -16.93 5.63 0.10
C ARG A 71 -16.30 6.33 1.31
N LYS A 72 -16.08 5.62 2.43
CA LYS A 72 -15.36 6.10 3.61
C LYS A 72 -13.99 5.44 3.79
N LEU A 73 -13.55 4.58 2.88
CA LEU A 73 -12.25 3.93 2.93
C LEU A 73 -11.23 4.68 2.07
N VAL A 74 -10.06 4.88 2.62
CA VAL A 74 -8.88 5.45 1.96
C VAL A 74 -7.79 4.39 1.93
N LEU A 75 -7.30 4.01 0.74
CA LEU A 75 -6.28 2.98 0.59
C LEU A 75 -4.89 3.54 0.89
N GLY A 76 -4.20 2.95 1.85
CA GLY A 76 -2.83 3.28 2.22
C GLY A 76 -1.80 2.67 1.29
N MET A 77 -0.78 3.45 0.92
CA MET A 77 0.34 3.07 0.06
C MET A 77 1.66 3.42 0.76
N PRO A 78 2.62 2.48 0.89
CA PRO A 78 3.91 2.79 1.50
C PRO A 78 4.84 3.45 0.47
N PHE A 79 5.51 4.53 0.86
CA PHE A 79 6.58 5.14 0.06
C PHE A 79 7.96 4.64 0.50
N TYR A 80 8.01 3.45 1.03
CA TYR A 80 9.19 2.72 1.48
C TYR A 80 9.06 1.24 1.13
N GLY A 81 10.15 0.51 1.26
CA GLY A 81 10.15 -0.95 1.13
C GLY A 81 10.55 -1.64 2.41
N ARG A 82 10.30 -2.95 2.42
CA ARG A 82 10.70 -3.87 3.49
C ARG A 82 11.68 -4.90 2.97
N GLY A 83 12.71 -5.21 3.78
CA GLY A 83 13.67 -6.25 3.47
C GLY A 83 15.12 -5.84 3.64
N GLY A 84 15.99 -6.27 2.71
CA GLY A 84 17.42 -6.10 2.77
C GLY A 84 18.13 -7.18 3.58
N LYS A 85 19.30 -6.86 4.13
CA LYS A 85 20.08 -7.77 4.99
C LYS A 85 19.42 -7.97 6.37
N ASP A 86 18.60 -7.00 6.77
CA ASP A 86 17.79 -7.07 7.98
C ASP A 86 16.36 -7.45 7.58
N PRO A 87 15.91 -8.69 7.82
CA PRO A 87 14.56 -9.14 7.50
C PRO A 87 13.52 -8.22 8.15
N GLY A 88 12.70 -7.56 7.31
CA GLY A 88 11.76 -6.54 7.77
C GLY A 88 12.34 -5.12 7.83
N GLY A 89 13.62 -4.93 7.43
CA GLY A 89 14.27 -3.63 7.39
C GLY A 89 13.51 -2.60 6.58
N PHE A 90 13.40 -1.39 7.13
CA PHE A 90 12.79 -0.24 6.47
C PHE A 90 13.79 0.42 5.52
N CYS A 91 13.36 0.73 4.29
CA CYS A 91 14.19 1.45 3.34
C CYS A 91 13.34 2.42 2.51
N ASP A 92 13.67 3.71 2.58
CA ASP A 92 12.97 4.75 1.83
C ASP A 92 12.99 4.48 0.32
N TYR A 93 11.92 4.84 -0.39
CA TYR A 93 11.86 4.74 -1.85
C TYR A 93 13.02 5.47 -2.51
N SER A 94 13.35 6.69 -2.03
CA SER A 94 14.49 7.48 -2.51
C SER A 94 15.82 6.72 -2.52
N LYS A 95 16.04 5.83 -1.55
CA LYS A 95 17.22 4.98 -1.46
C LYS A 95 17.08 3.74 -2.32
N LEU A 96 15.91 3.07 -2.30
CA LEU A 96 15.66 1.84 -3.07
C LEU A 96 15.95 2.01 -4.56
N VAL A 97 15.55 3.14 -5.16
CA VAL A 97 15.76 3.41 -6.58
C VAL A 97 17.22 3.64 -6.97
N THR A 98 18.11 3.78 -5.98
CA THR A 98 19.56 3.92 -6.20
C THR A 98 20.35 2.61 -6.08
N LEU A 99 19.74 1.55 -5.58
CA LEU A 99 20.38 0.25 -5.37
C LEU A 99 20.58 -0.47 -6.71
N LYS A 100 21.81 -0.44 -7.24
CA LYS A 100 22.17 -1.00 -8.55
C LYS A 100 22.58 -2.48 -8.48
N GLU A 101 22.84 -2.97 -7.29
CA GLU A 101 23.21 -4.36 -7.03
C GLU A 101 22.05 -5.34 -7.10
N TYR A 102 20.80 -4.85 -7.13
CA TYR A 102 19.60 -5.66 -7.20
C TYR A 102 18.84 -5.46 -8.51
N THR A 103 18.17 -6.52 -8.95
CA THR A 103 17.39 -6.51 -10.20
C THR A 103 15.92 -6.30 -9.92
N PRO A 104 15.25 -5.27 -10.50
CA PRO A 104 13.83 -5.07 -10.38
C PRO A 104 13.03 -6.19 -11.05
N GLN A 105 11.99 -6.66 -10.38
CA GLN A 105 11.04 -7.66 -10.85
C GLN A 105 9.61 -7.16 -10.65
N TRP A 106 8.65 -7.85 -11.28
CA TRP A 106 7.24 -7.54 -11.21
C TRP A 106 6.43 -8.81 -11.02
N ASP A 107 5.58 -8.84 -9.99
CA ASP A 107 4.54 -9.85 -9.80
C ASP A 107 3.25 -9.34 -10.45
N ASP A 108 2.87 -9.95 -11.57
CA ASP A 108 1.69 -9.50 -12.33
C ASP A 108 0.37 -9.90 -11.67
N GLU A 109 0.34 -10.99 -10.89
CA GLU A 109 -0.85 -11.35 -10.10
C GLU A 109 -1.06 -10.37 -8.95
N ALA A 110 -0.04 -10.13 -8.14
CA ALA A 110 -0.09 -9.22 -6.99
C ALA A 110 -0.14 -7.73 -7.36
N LYS A 111 0.21 -7.37 -8.61
CA LYS A 111 0.45 -5.99 -9.06
C LYS A 111 1.49 -5.27 -8.20
N ALA A 112 2.54 -5.99 -7.85
CA ALA A 112 3.57 -5.54 -6.91
C ALA A 112 4.99 -5.68 -7.46
N PRO A 113 5.86 -4.65 -7.31
CA PRO A 113 7.27 -4.73 -7.63
C PRO A 113 8.08 -5.31 -6.47
N TYR A 114 9.22 -5.90 -6.80
CA TYR A 114 10.21 -6.36 -5.85
C TYR A 114 11.62 -6.33 -6.43
N LEU A 115 12.63 -6.38 -5.58
CA LEU A 115 14.04 -6.49 -5.97
C LEU A 115 14.58 -7.87 -5.63
N VAL A 116 15.39 -8.43 -6.53
CA VAL A 116 16.10 -9.70 -6.29
C VAL A 116 17.61 -9.50 -6.31
N ASP A 117 18.31 -10.35 -5.56
CA ASP A 117 19.77 -10.47 -5.60
C ASP A 117 20.26 -11.27 -6.80
N GLY A 118 21.60 -11.50 -6.88
CA GLY A 118 22.23 -12.28 -7.94
C GLY A 118 21.81 -13.75 -7.99
N ASP A 119 21.26 -14.28 -6.90
CA ASP A 119 20.72 -15.66 -6.81
C ASP A 119 19.22 -15.73 -7.13
N GLY A 120 18.61 -14.59 -7.48
CA GLY A 120 17.18 -14.50 -7.79
C GLY A 120 16.27 -14.50 -6.56
N ARG A 121 16.81 -14.30 -5.34
CA ARG A 121 16.01 -14.24 -4.11
C ARG A 121 15.45 -12.83 -3.92
N MET A 122 14.18 -12.72 -3.54
CA MET A 122 13.58 -11.44 -3.16
C MET A 122 14.30 -10.84 -1.95
N VAL A 123 14.83 -9.62 -2.12
CA VAL A 123 15.52 -8.89 -1.05
C VAL A 123 14.76 -7.67 -0.56
N TYR A 124 13.97 -7.03 -1.43
CA TYR A 124 13.07 -5.94 -1.07
C TYR A 124 11.73 -6.09 -1.75
N THR A 125 10.68 -5.69 -1.05
CA THR A 125 9.34 -5.46 -1.58
C THR A 125 8.97 -4.00 -1.33
N TYR A 126 8.40 -3.29 -2.33
CA TYR A 126 8.24 -1.83 -2.31
C TYR A 126 7.14 -1.37 -3.28
N GLU A 127 7.01 -0.08 -3.55
CA GLU A 127 6.11 0.49 -4.55
C GLU A 127 6.89 1.12 -5.71
N THR A 128 6.24 1.21 -6.86
CA THR A 128 6.70 1.96 -8.04
C THR A 128 5.53 2.75 -8.63
N PRO A 129 5.77 3.69 -9.57
CA PRO A 129 4.66 4.35 -10.28
C PRO A 129 3.67 3.39 -10.94
N ARG A 130 4.14 2.21 -11.40
CA ARG A 130 3.29 1.17 -11.98
C ARG A 130 2.34 0.57 -10.95
N SER A 131 2.81 0.17 -9.80
CA SER A 131 1.96 -0.41 -8.73
C SER A 131 1.01 0.65 -8.15
N ILE A 132 1.48 1.89 -7.99
CA ILE A 132 0.63 3.03 -7.59
C ILE A 132 -0.52 3.24 -8.60
N ALA A 133 -0.24 3.19 -9.90
CA ALA A 133 -1.28 3.33 -10.93
C ALA A 133 -2.35 2.22 -10.81
N CYS A 134 -1.93 0.96 -10.62
CA CYS A 134 -2.86 -0.16 -10.39
C CYS A 134 -3.74 0.07 -9.15
N LYS A 135 -3.14 0.56 -8.05
CA LYS A 135 -3.89 0.87 -6.81
C LYS A 135 -4.85 2.04 -6.99
N CYS A 136 -4.47 3.08 -7.73
CA CYS A 136 -5.35 4.21 -8.02
C CYS A 136 -6.54 3.79 -8.90
N GLU A 137 -6.32 2.92 -9.87
CA GLU A 137 -7.40 2.35 -10.67
C GLU A 137 -8.34 1.50 -9.81
N TYR A 138 -7.81 0.65 -8.96
CA TYR A 138 -8.57 -0.14 -7.97
C TYR A 138 -9.44 0.78 -7.08
N ILE A 139 -8.90 1.88 -6.55
CA ILE A 139 -9.65 2.86 -5.75
C ILE A 139 -10.88 3.35 -6.53
N LYS A 140 -10.72 3.72 -7.80
CA LYS A 140 -11.82 4.19 -8.64
C LYS A 140 -12.85 3.10 -8.91
N GLN A 141 -12.41 1.90 -9.27
CA GLN A 141 -13.28 0.76 -9.57
C GLN A 141 -14.09 0.32 -8.36
N ARG A 142 -13.50 0.38 -7.15
CA ARG A 142 -14.17 -0.01 -5.91
C ARG A 142 -14.97 1.11 -5.24
N GLY A 143 -14.94 2.33 -5.80
CA GLY A 143 -15.62 3.50 -5.24
C GLY A 143 -15.10 3.89 -3.85
N LEU A 144 -13.77 3.72 -3.62
CA LEU A 144 -13.14 4.17 -2.39
C LEU A 144 -13.04 5.70 -2.38
N LEU A 145 -12.90 6.29 -1.18
CA LEU A 145 -12.80 7.74 -1.02
C LEU A 145 -11.52 8.31 -1.65
N GLY A 146 -10.41 7.58 -1.61
CA GLY A 146 -9.15 8.05 -2.15
C GLY A 146 -7.94 7.25 -1.67
N ALA A 147 -6.77 7.88 -1.74
CA ALA A 147 -5.48 7.33 -1.36
C ALA A 147 -4.84 8.09 -0.20
N MET A 148 -4.09 7.40 0.64
CA MET A 148 -3.16 7.93 1.62
C MET A 148 -1.80 7.27 1.42
N TYR A 149 -0.72 7.94 1.74
CA TYR A 149 0.61 7.33 1.70
C TYR A 149 1.41 7.59 2.98
N TRP A 150 2.25 6.63 3.32
CA TRP A 150 3.24 6.71 4.40
C TRP A 150 4.64 6.47 3.80
N GLU A 151 5.55 7.44 3.82
CA GLU A 151 5.34 8.83 4.22
C GLU A 151 5.97 9.80 3.21
N TYR A 152 5.65 11.07 3.34
CA TYR A 152 6.09 12.12 2.43
C TYR A 152 7.61 12.18 2.26
N GLY A 153 8.36 12.05 3.37
CA GLY A 153 9.82 12.15 3.40
C GLY A 153 10.55 10.98 2.74
N SER A 154 9.89 9.83 2.57
CA SER A 154 10.48 8.63 1.97
C SER A 154 10.48 8.64 0.43
N ASP A 155 9.72 9.55 -0.22
CA ASP A 155 9.73 9.71 -1.67
C ASP A 155 11.05 10.32 -2.14
N ASP A 156 11.36 10.19 -3.43
CA ASP A 156 12.54 10.85 -4.01
C ASP A 156 12.33 12.38 -4.14
N SER A 157 13.42 13.11 -4.36
CA SER A 157 13.39 14.57 -4.50
C SER A 157 12.54 15.05 -5.68
N ALA A 158 12.37 14.22 -6.71
CA ALA A 158 11.50 14.49 -7.86
C ALA A 158 10.01 14.33 -7.52
N GLY A 159 9.67 13.67 -6.39
CA GLY A 159 8.29 13.38 -6.02
C GLY A 159 7.64 12.32 -6.90
N THR A 160 8.39 11.30 -7.26
CA THR A 160 7.98 10.30 -8.24
C THR A 160 6.71 9.55 -7.82
N LEU A 161 6.64 9.06 -6.59
CA LEU A 161 5.45 8.35 -6.11
C LEU A 161 4.29 9.30 -5.82
N ARG A 162 4.54 10.49 -5.26
CA ARG A 162 3.48 11.51 -5.03
C ARG A 162 2.81 11.92 -6.34
N LYS A 163 3.60 12.17 -7.39
CA LYS A 163 3.09 12.49 -8.72
C LYS A 163 2.29 11.32 -9.32
N ALA A 164 2.74 10.08 -9.11
CA ALA A 164 2.00 8.90 -9.56
C ALA A 164 0.65 8.78 -8.87
N VAL A 165 0.56 9.02 -7.55
CA VAL A 165 -0.71 9.05 -6.82
C VAL A 165 -1.61 10.17 -7.35
N TYR A 166 -1.08 11.40 -7.48
CA TYR A 166 -1.85 12.54 -7.98
C TYR A 166 -2.43 12.27 -9.37
N LYS A 167 -1.57 11.87 -10.30
CA LYS A 167 -1.98 11.50 -11.66
C LYS A 167 -3.00 10.36 -11.66
N GLY A 168 -2.75 9.32 -10.85
CA GLY A 168 -3.63 8.16 -10.78
C GLY A 168 -5.03 8.50 -10.25
N ILE A 169 -5.15 9.40 -9.28
CA ILE A 169 -6.45 9.81 -8.71
C ILE A 169 -7.15 10.84 -9.59
N PHE A 170 -6.45 11.89 -10.05
CA PHE A 170 -7.05 13.06 -10.71
C PHE A 170 -6.96 13.01 -12.25
N GLY A 171 -6.08 12.19 -12.83
CA GLY A 171 -5.99 11.99 -14.28
C GLY A 171 -5.16 13.05 -15.03
N GLU A 172 -4.36 13.86 -14.33
CA GLU A 172 -3.53 14.95 -14.88
C GLU A 172 -2.04 14.60 -14.90
#